data_464d508f0a2a17581f15a8fbd87e88cc
#
_entry.id   464d508f0a2a17581f15a8fbd87e88cc
#
_cell.length_a   1.000
_cell.length_b   1.000
_cell.length_c   1.000
_cell.angle_alpha   90.00
_cell.angle_beta   90.00
_cell.angle_gamma   90.00
#
_symmetry.space_group_name_H-M   'P 1'
#
loop_
_entity.id
_entity.type
_entity.pdbx_description
1 polymer ?
#
loop_
_entity_poly.entity_id
_entity_poly.type
_entity_poly.pdbx_seq_one_letter_code
_entity_poly.pdbx_strand_id
1 'polypeptide(L)'
;LRLVGSEMCIRDRSDVLVLAGSIPDVMPSSMYMDIMKHLEGRGINIVVDATRNLLTNVLAYKPFLIKPNNHELGEIFGVEITDKDDVIKYAKKLQEQGARNVLVSMAGDGAVLVTEDGQEFKANAPKGKLKNSVGAGDSMVAGFVYGYIKSNDYKQAFIYGVCTGSASAFSEELATKPEVEALIDKWESASN
;
A
#
# COMPACT_ATOMS: atom_id res chain seq x y z
N LEU A 1 21.05 -2.51 -21.82
CA LEU A 1 21.10 -3.36 -20.61
C LEU A 1 20.08 -4.47 -20.81
N ARG A 2 20.56 -5.69 -20.98
CA ARG A 2 19.73 -6.88 -21.13
C ARG A 2 19.44 -7.35 -19.70
N LEU A 3 18.25 -7.06 -19.16
CA LEU A 3 17.78 -7.63 -17.91
C LEU A 3 17.48 -9.13 -18.14
N VAL A 4 18.54 -9.93 -18.22
CA VAL A 4 18.47 -11.39 -18.33
C VAL A 4 18.22 -11.91 -16.92
N GLY A 5 16.97 -12.15 -16.58
CA GLY A 5 16.55 -12.69 -15.28
C GLY A 5 15.18 -12.24 -14.83
N SER A 6 14.78 -11.02 -15.17
CA SER A 6 13.45 -10.50 -14.79
C SER A 6 12.30 -11.04 -15.63
N GLU A 7 12.54 -11.47 -16.86
CA GLU A 7 11.49 -12.01 -17.73
C GLU A 7 10.99 -13.40 -17.30
N MET A 8 11.77 -14.16 -16.53
CA MET A 8 11.37 -15.49 -16.06
C MET A 8 10.48 -15.45 -14.80
N CYS A 9 10.54 -14.37 -14.00
CA CYS A 9 9.76 -14.25 -12.77
C CYS A 9 8.37 -13.63 -12.98
N ILE A 10 8.08 -13.04 -14.15
CA ILE A 10 6.82 -12.31 -14.43
C ILE A 10 5.87 -13.17 -15.29
N ARG A 11 5.90 -14.49 -15.18
CA ARG A 11 5.07 -15.36 -16.03
C ARG A 11 3.81 -15.92 -15.40
N ASP A 12 3.71 -15.92 -14.08
CA ASP A 12 2.55 -16.46 -13.41
C ASP A 12 1.52 -15.36 -13.10
N ARG A 13 0.23 -15.67 -13.36
CA ARG A 13 -0.90 -14.72 -13.20
C ARG A 13 -1.14 -14.22 -11.76
N SER A 14 -0.33 -14.65 -10.81
CA SER A 14 -0.35 -14.26 -9.40
C SER A 14 0.84 -13.38 -8.98
N ASP A 15 1.68 -12.97 -9.94
CA ASP A 15 2.83 -12.14 -9.62
C ASP A 15 2.40 -10.74 -9.17
N VAL A 16 3.12 -10.21 -8.21
CA VAL A 16 2.95 -8.84 -7.71
C VAL A 16 4.23 -8.05 -7.99
N LEU A 17 4.09 -6.94 -8.69
CA LEU A 17 5.15 -5.96 -8.86
C LEU A 17 4.91 -4.77 -7.94
N VAL A 18 5.89 -4.41 -7.13
CA VAL A 18 5.85 -3.23 -6.27
C VAL A 18 6.74 -2.13 -6.87
N LEU A 19 6.13 -0.99 -7.17
CA LEU A 19 6.80 0.24 -7.58
C LEU A 19 6.75 1.21 -6.40
N ALA A 20 7.87 1.37 -5.70
CA ALA A 20 7.93 2.17 -4.48
C ALA A 20 9.05 3.21 -4.53
N GLY A 21 8.84 4.32 -3.81
CA GLY A 21 9.81 5.37 -3.61
C GLY A 21 9.82 6.46 -4.67
N SER A 22 10.85 7.31 -4.62
CA SER A 22 11.08 8.42 -5.55
C SER A 22 11.91 7.96 -6.74
N ILE A 23 11.63 8.55 -7.90
CA ILE A 23 12.46 8.37 -9.09
C ILE A 23 13.61 9.37 -9.02
N PRO A 24 14.88 8.93 -9.20
CA PRO A 24 16.01 9.86 -9.28
C PRO A 24 15.83 10.88 -10.42
N ASP A 25 16.27 12.12 -10.21
CA ASP A 25 16.10 13.22 -11.17
C ASP A 25 16.70 12.95 -12.56
N VAL A 26 17.68 12.03 -12.65
CA VAL A 26 18.29 11.59 -13.92
C VAL A 26 17.39 10.62 -14.72
N MET A 27 16.32 10.13 -14.15
CA MET A 27 15.38 9.21 -14.79
C MET A 27 14.10 9.95 -15.20
N PRO A 28 13.43 9.53 -16.30
CA PRO A 28 12.16 10.14 -16.70
C PRO A 28 11.10 10.01 -15.61
N SER A 29 10.38 11.08 -15.32
CA SER A 29 9.23 11.07 -14.40
C SER A 29 8.07 10.15 -14.87
N SER A 30 8.11 9.72 -16.14
CA SER A 30 7.19 8.74 -16.75
C SER A 30 7.53 7.29 -16.42
N MET A 31 8.63 7.01 -15.74
CA MET A 31 9.18 5.65 -15.59
C MET A 31 8.13 4.64 -15.06
N TYR A 32 7.35 5.00 -14.04
CA TYR A 32 6.32 4.11 -13.50
C TYR A 32 5.21 3.85 -14.52
N MET A 33 4.78 4.90 -15.24
CA MET A 33 3.81 4.75 -16.34
C MET A 33 4.34 3.84 -17.44
N ASP A 34 5.60 4.00 -17.84
CA ASP A 34 6.22 3.22 -18.91
C ASP A 34 6.32 1.74 -18.53
N ILE A 35 6.66 1.45 -17.26
CA ILE A 35 6.65 0.09 -16.72
C ILE A 35 5.24 -0.49 -16.77
N MET A 36 4.23 0.22 -16.25
CA MET A 36 2.86 -0.25 -16.22
C MET A 36 2.30 -0.48 -17.63
N LYS A 37 2.57 0.43 -18.56
CA LYS A 37 2.21 0.29 -19.96
C LYS A 37 2.85 -0.95 -20.60
N HIS A 38 4.11 -1.24 -20.30
CA HIS A 38 4.80 -2.42 -20.82
C HIS A 38 4.23 -3.73 -20.27
N LEU A 39 3.67 -3.70 -19.06
CA LEU A 39 3.09 -4.87 -18.38
C LEU A 39 1.57 -5.01 -18.57
N GLU A 40 0.95 -4.09 -19.31
CA GLU A 40 -0.48 -4.12 -19.56
C GLU A 40 -0.92 -5.45 -20.20
N GLY A 41 -2.02 -6.02 -19.72
CA GLY A 41 -2.57 -7.29 -20.21
C GLY A 41 -1.82 -8.55 -19.75
N ARG A 42 -0.74 -8.46 -18.98
CA ARG A 42 0.01 -9.62 -18.46
C ARG A 42 -0.59 -10.27 -17.21
N GLY A 43 -1.62 -9.68 -16.63
CA GLY A 43 -2.30 -10.22 -15.44
C GLY A 43 -1.51 -10.07 -14.13
N ILE A 44 -0.55 -9.13 -14.10
CA ILE A 44 0.28 -8.84 -12.93
C ILE A 44 -0.45 -7.83 -12.04
N ASN A 45 -0.46 -8.06 -10.73
CA ASN A 45 -0.93 -7.09 -9.75
C ASN A 45 0.17 -6.05 -9.48
N ILE A 46 -0.04 -4.81 -9.92
CA ILE A 46 0.93 -3.74 -9.71
C ILE A 46 0.53 -2.89 -8.51
N VAL A 47 1.42 -2.83 -7.53
CA VAL A 47 1.31 -2.00 -6.33
C VAL A 47 2.16 -0.76 -6.50
N VAL A 48 1.61 0.43 -6.24
CA VAL A 48 2.34 1.69 -6.36
C VAL A 48 2.32 2.42 -5.03
N ASP A 49 3.51 2.62 -4.47
CA ASP A 49 3.77 3.44 -3.29
C ASP A 49 4.64 4.62 -3.69
N ALA A 50 4.00 5.65 -4.21
CA ALA A 50 4.65 6.84 -4.74
C ALA A 50 3.87 8.10 -4.35
N THR A 51 4.53 9.25 -4.46
CA THR A 51 3.95 10.53 -4.06
C THR A 51 3.54 11.38 -5.26
N ARG A 52 2.56 12.27 -5.07
CA ARG A 52 2.18 13.34 -6.02
C ARG A 52 1.95 12.83 -7.45
N ASN A 53 2.62 13.45 -8.42
CA ASN A 53 2.44 13.15 -9.84
C ASN A 53 2.81 11.72 -10.22
N LEU A 54 3.77 11.09 -9.52
CA LEU A 54 4.12 9.69 -9.78
C LEU A 54 2.96 8.74 -9.50
N LEU A 55 2.16 9.05 -8.47
CA LEU A 55 0.97 8.27 -8.13
C LEU A 55 -0.19 8.59 -9.08
N THR A 56 -0.48 9.87 -9.32
CA THR A 56 -1.64 10.25 -10.15
C THR A 56 -1.48 9.85 -11.61
N ASN A 57 -0.26 9.89 -12.15
CA ASN A 57 0.03 9.52 -13.53
C ASN A 57 -0.20 8.04 -13.84
N VAL A 58 -0.11 7.16 -12.83
CA VAL A 58 -0.30 5.71 -13.02
C VAL A 58 -1.75 5.25 -12.89
N LEU A 59 -2.66 6.10 -12.41
CA LEU A 59 -4.06 5.72 -12.17
C LEU A 59 -4.77 5.22 -13.43
N ALA A 60 -4.48 5.82 -14.59
CA ALA A 60 -5.04 5.39 -15.87
C ALA A 60 -4.71 3.92 -16.23
N TYR A 61 -3.62 3.36 -15.67
CA TYR A 61 -3.20 1.97 -15.86
C TYR A 61 -3.77 1.01 -14.82
N LYS A 62 -4.70 1.46 -13.98
CA LYS A 62 -5.46 0.68 -13.01
C LYS A 62 -4.57 -0.15 -12.07
N PRO A 63 -3.68 0.49 -11.27
CA PRO A 63 -2.86 -0.22 -10.29
C PRO A 63 -3.75 -1.04 -9.35
N PHE A 64 -3.27 -2.25 -9.01
CA PHE A 64 -3.96 -3.14 -8.07
C PHE A 64 -4.10 -2.49 -6.68
N LEU A 65 -3.04 -1.85 -6.21
CA LEU A 65 -3.02 -1.13 -4.94
C LEU A 65 -2.22 0.16 -5.08
N ILE A 66 -2.72 1.22 -4.50
CA ILE A 66 -1.95 2.43 -4.20
C ILE A 66 -1.95 2.68 -2.70
N LYS A 67 -0.86 3.27 -2.17
CA LYS A 67 -0.76 3.59 -0.73
C LYS A 67 -0.31 5.03 -0.48
N PRO A 68 -1.15 6.04 -0.62
CA PRO A 68 -0.89 7.37 -0.08
C PRO A 68 -1.03 7.38 1.46
N ASN A 69 -0.41 8.35 2.13
CA ASN A 69 -0.83 8.73 3.47
C ASN A 69 -1.95 9.80 3.41
N ASN A 70 -2.58 10.13 4.56
CA ASN A 70 -3.68 11.10 4.59
C ASN A 70 -3.26 12.49 4.13
N HIS A 71 -2.03 12.92 4.36
CA HIS A 71 -1.50 14.22 3.89
C HIS A 71 -1.32 14.23 2.37
N GLU A 72 -0.71 13.17 1.82
CA GLU A 72 -0.54 13.00 0.37
C GLU A 72 -1.90 12.94 -0.35
N LEU A 73 -2.86 12.23 0.24
CA LEU A 73 -4.24 12.19 -0.27
C LEU A 73 -4.86 13.58 -0.25
N GLY A 74 -4.66 14.34 0.82
CA GLY A 74 -5.11 15.72 0.93
C GLY A 74 -4.45 16.65 -0.10
N GLU A 75 -3.13 16.51 -0.32
CA GLU A 75 -2.41 17.28 -1.33
C GLU A 75 -2.96 17.05 -2.76
N ILE A 76 -3.32 15.80 -3.11
CA ILE A 76 -3.89 15.46 -4.42
C ILE A 76 -5.19 16.22 -4.68
N PHE A 77 -6.01 16.40 -3.65
CA PHE A 77 -7.33 17.02 -3.79
C PHE A 77 -7.38 18.48 -3.28
N GLY A 78 -6.27 19.02 -2.78
CA GLY A 78 -6.20 20.39 -2.25
C GLY A 78 -7.04 20.59 -0.98
N VAL A 79 -7.12 19.58 -0.11
CA VAL A 79 -7.90 19.57 1.14
C VAL A 79 -7.07 19.05 2.31
N GLU A 80 -7.48 19.41 3.51
CA GLU A 80 -6.96 18.76 4.73
C GLU A 80 -7.84 17.57 5.07
N ILE A 81 -7.22 16.40 5.32
CA ILE A 81 -7.90 15.15 5.65
C ILE A 81 -7.41 14.68 7.02
N THR A 82 -8.31 14.70 7.99
CA THR A 82 -7.99 14.39 9.39
C THR A 82 -8.77 13.19 9.93
N ASP A 83 -9.89 12.83 9.34
CA ASP A 83 -10.70 11.71 9.77
C ASP A 83 -10.83 10.60 8.72
N LYS A 84 -11.25 9.41 9.17
CA LYS A 84 -11.34 8.21 8.32
C LYS A 84 -12.50 8.24 7.33
N ASP A 85 -13.53 9.02 7.58
CA ASP A 85 -14.69 9.13 6.67
C ASP A 85 -14.32 10.01 5.47
N ASP A 86 -13.60 11.11 5.70
CA ASP A 86 -13.02 11.90 4.63
C ASP A 86 -11.98 11.09 3.84
N VAL A 87 -11.14 10.28 4.51
CA VAL A 87 -10.22 9.37 3.81
C VAL A 87 -10.98 8.45 2.85
N ILE A 88 -12.07 7.80 3.28
CA ILE A 88 -12.88 6.93 2.41
C ILE A 88 -13.42 7.70 1.21
N LYS A 89 -13.98 8.87 1.45
CA LYS A 89 -14.55 9.73 0.40
C LYS A 89 -13.53 10.06 -0.68
N TYR A 90 -12.30 10.43 -0.31
CA TYR A 90 -11.24 10.78 -1.26
C TYR A 90 -10.55 9.56 -1.86
N ALA A 91 -10.45 8.45 -1.12
CA ALA A 91 -9.98 7.17 -1.66
C ALA A 91 -10.90 6.67 -2.80
N LYS A 92 -12.21 6.78 -2.65
CA LYS A 92 -13.17 6.46 -3.71
C LYS A 92 -12.97 7.31 -4.96
N LYS A 93 -12.62 8.59 -4.82
CA LYS A 93 -12.28 9.44 -5.97
C LYS A 93 -11.02 8.97 -6.69
N LEU A 94 -10.04 8.39 -5.98
CA LEU A 94 -8.87 7.77 -6.64
C LEU A 94 -9.26 6.47 -7.35
N GLN A 95 -10.25 5.72 -6.83
CA GLN A 95 -10.80 4.56 -7.55
C GLN A 95 -11.53 4.99 -8.83
N GLU A 96 -12.30 6.07 -8.79
CA GLU A 96 -12.95 6.65 -9.99
C GLU A 96 -11.92 7.06 -11.05
N GLN A 97 -10.70 7.44 -10.63
CA GLN A 97 -9.59 7.76 -11.52
C GLN A 97 -8.81 6.52 -12.00
N GLY A 98 -9.08 5.34 -11.43
CA GLY A 98 -8.54 4.07 -11.92
C GLY A 98 -7.89 3.15 -10.89
N ALA A 99 -7.55 3.60 -9.68
CA ALA A 99 -7.01 2.71 -8.66
C ALA A 99 -8.00 1.60 -8.32
N ARG A 100 -7.55 0.33 -8.27
CA ARG A 100 -8.43 -0.78 -7.89
C ARG A 100 -8.65 -0.81 -6.38
N ASN A 101 -7.58 -0.75 -5.61
CA ASN A 101 -7.61 -0.70 -4.14
C ASN A 101 -6.80 0.49 -3.65
N VAL A 102 -7.28 1.15 -2.59
CA VAL A 102 -6.63 2.33 -2.00
C VAL A 102 -6.42 2.08 -0.51
N LEU A 103 -5.17 1.92 -0.09
CA LEU A 103 -4.75 1.79 1.30
C LEU A 103 -4.17 3.13 1.75
N VAL A 104 -4.81 3.77 2.72
CA VAL A 104 -4.36 5.07 3.24
C VAL A 104 -3.81 4.92 4.64
N SER A 105 -2.56 5.27 4.84
CA SER A 105 -1.94 5.29 6.18
C SER A 105 -2.19 6.64 6.87
N MET A 106 -2.46 6.59 8.18
CA MET A 106 -2.74 7.76 9.02
C MET A 106 -1.85 7.78 10.27
N ALA A 107 -0.63 7.29 10.15
CA ALA A 107 0.34 7.20 11.25
C ALA A 107 -0.31 6.61 12.54
N GLY A 108 -0.27 7.35 13.66
CA GLY A 108 -0.85 6.92 14.95
C GLY A 108 -2.37 6.71 14.93
N ASP A 109 -3.08 7.28 13.95
CA ASP A 109 -4.54 7.12 13.80
C ASP A 109 -4.92 5.84 13.03
N GLY A 110 -3.90 5.10 12.55
CA GLY A 110 -4.08 3.79 11.91
C GLY A 110 -4.15 3.85 10.40
N ALA A 111 -5.15 3.22 9.80
CA ALA A 111 -5.26 3.14 8.36
C ALA A 111 -6.72 2.92 7.89
N VAL A 112 -6.94 3.16 6.61
CA VAL A 112 -8.18 2.87 5.89
C VAL A 112 -7.86 2.12 4.61
N LEU A 113 -8.65 1.12 4.26
CA LEU A 113 -8.60 0.44 2.97
C LEU A 113 -9.97 0.55 2.29
N VAL A 114 -9.99 0.96 1.04
CA VAL A 114 -11.14 0.88 0.15
C VAL A 114 -10.80 -0.06 -1.00
N THR A 115 -11.61 -1.09 -1.20
CA THR A 115 -11.33 -2.18 -2.14
C THR A 115 -12.15 -2.08 -3.42
N GLU A 116 -11.69 -2.73 -4.48
CA GLU A 116 -12.35 -2.74 -5.79
C GLU A 116 -13.73 -3.41 -5.79
N ASP A 117 -14.00 -4.28 -4.81
CA ASP A 117 -15.31 -4.91 -4.60
C ASP A 117 -16.24 -4.10 -3.68
N GLY A 118 -15.82 -2.87 -3.32
CA GLY A 118 -16.64 -1.91 -2.57
C GLY A 118 -16.58 -2.08 -1.05
N GLN A 119 -15.71 -2.94 -0.51
CA GLN A 119 -15.53 -3.06 0.93
C GLN A 119 -14.71 -1.89 1.49
N GLU A 120 -15.00 -1.51 2.72
CA GLU A 120 -14.30 -0.46 3.46
C GLU A 120 -13.82 -1.00 4.80
N PHE A 121 -12.54 -0.88 5.06
CA PHE A 121 -11.96 -1.27 6.35
C PHE A 121 -11.30 -0.08 7.01
N LYS A 122 -11.59 0.10 8.30
CA LYS A 122 -10.99 1.13 9.16
C LYS A 122 -10.30 0.44 10.32
N ALA A 123 -9.10 0.88 10.63
CA ALA A 123 -8.36 0.39 11.77
C ALA A 123 -7.72 1.53 12.55
N ASN A 124 -7.67 1.42 13.87
CA ASN A 124 -6.77 2.23 14.68
C ASN A 124 -5.39 1.58 14.67
N ALA A 125 -4.34 2.37 14.84
CA ALA A 125 -3.01 1.79 14.99
C ALA A 125 -2.96 0.92 16.27
N PRO A 126 -2.30 -0.25 16.21
CA PRO A 126 -1.98 -1.00 17.43
C PRO A 126 -1.26 -0.13 18.45
N LYS A 127 -1.52 -0.38 19.73
CA LYS A 127 -0.83 0.35 20.79
C LYS A 127 0.60 -0.15 20.94
N GLY A 128 1.56 0.77 20.92
CA GLY A 128 2.98 0.49 21.10
C GLY A 128 3.79 1.77 21.29
N LYS A 129 5.06 1.62 21.62
CA LYS A 129 5.97 2.75 21.76
C LYS A 129 6.66 3.00 20.42
N LEU A 130 6.38 4.15 19.81
CA LEU A 130 7.08 4.59 18.60
C LEU A 130 8.59 4.68 18.86
N LYS A 131 9.38 3.99 18.04
CA LYS A 131 10.85 4.05 18.04
C LYS A 131 11.37 4.68 16.76
N ASN A 132 10.91 4.15 15.60
CA ASN A 132 11.35 4.61 14.30
C ASN A 132 10.23 4.47 13.27
N SER A 133 9.79 5.56 12.65
CA SER A 133 8.74 5.53 11.62
C SER A 133 9.26 5.30 10.20
N VAL A 134 10.59 5.31 10.01
CA VAL A 134 11.19 5.11 8.68
C VAL A 134 10.93 3.67 8.20
N GLY A 135 10.41 3.54 6.98
CA GLY A 135 10.07 2.25 6.40
C GLY A 135 8.76 1.62 6.90
N ALA A 136 8.05 2.25 7.85
CA ALA A 136 6.76 1.74 8.32
C ALA A 136 5.71 1.70 7.19
N GLY A 137 5.73 2.66 6.26
CA GLY A 137 4.88 2.68 5.08
C GLY A 137 5.19 1.52 4.13
N ASP A 138 6.47 1.31 3.81
CA ASP A 138 6.92 0.19 2.96
C ASP A 138 6.59 -1.15 3.61
N SER A 139 6.76 -1.26 4.94
CA SER A 139 6.38 -2.43 5.73
C SER A 139 4.87 -2.70 5.67
N MET A 140 4.04 -1.65 5.68
CA MET A 140 2.59 -1.78 5.51
C MET A 140 2.23 -2.36 4.14
N VAL A 141 2.88 -1.89 3.07
CA VAL A 141 2.71 -2.46 1.72
C VAL A 141 3.13 -3.92 1.69
N ALA A 142 4.30 -4.24 2.23
CA ALA A 142 4.80 -5.61 2.27
C ALA A 142 3.87 -6.56 3.04
N GLY A 143 3.37 -6.12 4.19
CA GLY A 143 2.39 -6.87 4.99
C GLY A 143 1.08 -7.08 4.24
N PHE A 144 0.55 -6.04 3.60
CA PHE A 144 -0.66 -6.15 2.79
C PHE A 144 -0.50 -7.16 1.64
N VAL A 145 0.58 -7.04 0.88
CA VAL A 145 0.87 -7.95 -0.25
C VAL A 145 1.01 -9.39 0.25
N TYR A 146 1.76 -9.61 1.33
CA TYR A 146 1.90 -10.94 1.93
C TYR A 146 0.56 -11.52 2.37
N GLY A 147 -0.25 -10.74 3.10
CA GLY A 147 -1.57 -11.15 3.56
C GLY A 147 -2.50 -11.52 2.41
N TYR A 148 -2.51 -10.70 1.35
CA TYR A 148 -3.33 -10.94 0.17
C TYR A 148 -2.90 -12.20 -0.60
N ILE A 149 -1.61 -12.39 -0.84
CA ILE A 149 -1.10 -13.61 -1.51
C ILE A 149 -1.45 -14.87 -0.71
N LYS A 150 -1.36 -14.79 0.62
CA LYS A 150 -1.62 -15.93 1.52
C LYS A 150 -3.09 -16.32 1.62
N SER A 151 -4.00 -15.33 1.64
CA SER A 151 -5.42 -15.55 1.97
C SER A 151 -6.38 -15.28 0.82
N ASN A 152 -5.97 -14.50 -0.18
CA ASN A 152 -6.83 -13.91 -1.20
C ASN A 152 -8.04 -13.15 -0.58
N ASP A 153 -7.82 -12.51 0.57
CA ASP A 153 -8.83 -11.81 1.36
C ASP A 153 -8.33 -10.41 1.73
N TYR A 154 -9.12 -9.38 1.42
CA TYR A 154 -8.73 -7.99 1.66
C TYR A 154 -8.69 -7.62 3.14
N LYS A 155 -9.55 -8.22 3.96
CA LYS A 155 -9.55 -7.97 5.42
C LYS A 155 -8.26 -8.51 6.04
N GLN A 156 -7.87 -9.73 5.69
CA GLN A 156 -6.61 -10.31 6.15
C GLN A 156 -5.42 -9.51 5.65
N ALA A 157 -5.40 -9.15 4.36
CA ALA A 157 -4.36 -8.29 3.78
C ALA A 157 -4.22 -6.97 4.55
N PHE A 158 -5.35 -6.33 4.87
CA PHE A 158 -5.38 -5.07 5.62
C PHE A 158 -4.81 -5.23 7.04
N ILE A 159 -5.21 -6.28 7.77
CA ILE A 159 -4.71 -6.57 9.12
C ILE A 159 -3.19 -6.79 9.08
N TYR A 160 -2.70 -7.63 8.16
CA TYR A 160 -1.26 -7.85 7.97
C TYR A 160 -0.53 -6.55 7.66
N GLY A 161 -1.08 -5.70 6.79
CA GLY A 161 -0.51 -4.39 6.45
C GLY A 161 -0.38 -3.49 7.68
N VAL A 162 -1.47 -3.28 8.41
CA VAL A 162 -1.50 -2.42 9.61
C VAL A 162 -0.56 -2.94 10.69
N CYS A 163 -0.57 -4.24 10.97
CA CYS A 163 0.30 -4.84 11.98
C CYS A 163 1.78 -4.78 11.60
N THR A 164 2.12 -5.04 10.32
CA THR A 164 3.51 -4.99 9.85
C THR A 164 4.07 -3.56 9.89
N GLY A 165 3.30 -2.58 9.41
CA GLY A 165 3.69 -1.18 9.49
C GLY A 165 3.86 -0.70 10.94
N SER A 166 2.95 -1.08 11.83
CA SER A 166 3.02 -0.74 13.25
C SER A 166 4.18 -1.44 13.97
N ALA A 167 4.42 -2.72 13.68
CA ALA A 167 5.55 -3.47 14.25
C ALA A 167 6.88 -2.79 13.87
N SER A 168 7.04 -2.39 12.60
CA SER A 168 8.24 -1.65 12.16
C SER A 168 8.37 -0.30 12.86
N ALA A 169 7.27 0.43 13.05
CA ALA A 169 7.29 1.69 13.80
C ALA A 169 7.68 1.52 15.29
N PHE A 170 7.48 0.34 15.86
CA PHE A 170 7.83 0.02 17.25
C PHE A 170 9.22 -0.64 17.40
N SER A 171 9.88 -0.95 16.31
CA SER A 171 11.22 -1.53 16.27
C SER A 171 12.28 -0.47 15.95
N GLU A 172 13.54 -0.72 16.29
CA GLU A 172 14.65 0.18 15.95
C GLU A 172 14.98 0.11 14.46
N GLU A 173 14.86 -1.09 13.89
CA GLU A 173 14.95 -1.39 12.47
C GLU A 173 13.57 -1.86 11.95
N LEU A 174 13.52 -2.46 10.75
CA LEU A 174 12.29 -3.08 10.24
C LEU A 174 11.90 -4.27 11.11
N ALA A 175 10.59 -4.45 11.31
CA ALA A 175 10.08 -5.52 12.17
C ALA A 175 10.44 -6.91 11.64
N THR A 176 10.76 -7.79 12.56
CA THR A 176 10.92 -9.22 12.31
C THR A 176 9.56 -9.92 12.25
N LYS A 177 9.53 -11.10 11.63
CA LYS A 177 8.30 -11.91 11.53
C LYS A 177 7.65 -12.18 12.90
N PRO A 178 8.37 -12.58 13.98
CA PRO A 178 7.75 -12.78 15.29
C PRO A 178 7.11 -11.52 15.89
N GLU A 179 7.69 -10.34 15.66
CA GLU A 179 7.12 -9.07 16.13
C GLU A 179 5.80 -8.74 15.41
N VAL A 180 5.71 -9.03 14.12
CA VAL A 180 4.49 -8.86 13.34
C VAL A 180 3.42 -9.85 13.82
N GLU A 181 3.76 -11.14 13.94
CA GLU A 181 2.83 -12.19 14.38
C GLU A 181 2.27 -11.89 15.78
N ALA A 182 3.10 -11.42 16.70
CA ALA A 182 2.65 -11.03 18.04
C ALA A 182 1.64 -9.86 18.03
N LEU A 183 1.72 -8.94 17.06
CA LEU A 183 0.71 -7.88 16.91
C LEU A 183 -0.57 -8.39 16.25
N ILE A 184 -0.49 -9.32 15.31
CA ILE A 184 -1.66 -9.95 14.69
C ILE A 184 -2.46 -10.73 15.74
N ASP A 185 -1.79 -11.57 16.56
CA ASP A 185 -2.43 -12.33 17.64
C ASP A 185 -3.17 -11.43 18.63
N LYS A 186 -2.56 -10.28 18.99
CA LYS A 186 -3.20 -9.26 19.85
C LYS A 186 -4.40 -8.62 19.17
N TRP A 187 -4.31 -8.36 17.88
CA TRP A 187 -5.40 -7.78 17.10
C TRP A 187 -6.62 -8.72 17.07
N GLU A 188 -6.39 -9.97 16.75
CA GLU A 188 -7.45 -11.00 16.70
C GLU A 188 -8.10 -11.21 18.06
N SER A 189 -7.29 -11.22 19.14
CA SER A 189 -7.79 -11.35 20.52
C SER A 189 -8.63 -10.15 20.97
N ALA A 190 -8.38 -8.96 20.45
CA ALA A 190 -9.14 -7.75 20.79
C ALA A 190 -10.43 -7.58 19.96
N SER A 191 -10.58 -8.36 18.89
CA SER A 191 -11.71 -8.28 17.97
C SER A 191 -12.77 -9.36 18.22
N ASN A 192 -12.48 -10.30 19.13
CA ASN A 192 -13.38 -11.33 19.65
C ASN A 192 -13.96 -10.90 21.02
#